data_cd1006b69562913675cc829b241f4ea6
#
_entry.id   cd1006b69562913675cc829b241f4ea6
#
_cell.length_a   1.000
_cell.length_b   1.000
_cell.length_c   1.000
_cell.angle_alpha   90.00
_cell.angle_beta   90.00
_cell.angle_gamma   90.00
#
_symmetry.space_group_name_H-M   'P 1'
#
loop_
_entity.id
_entity.type
_entity.pdbx_description
1 polymer ?
#
loop_
_entity_poly.entity_id
_entity_poly.type
_entity_poly.pdbx_seq_one_letter_code
_entity_poly.pdbx_strand_id
1 'polypeptide(L)'
;MAEQQMHGFRARLDYVLKHNYAVNRLFTWTASTALRMWGWFIPTDPKMVIFSGHTRKYNDSPRALYEYMLAHPEKYGLYKCVWALEDPANVDVPGNPMKVKSDTLQYFKYTLKAKYWVTCVNIERSLHYKKSSCRYLNTWHGTPFKHVGNDAGGRNDFNFGSVDYFCYASDYEKEIYKRAFKVREEAMIPSGLPRNDVLYKVTPQEVAEIKARLGLPTDKKIILYAPTWRDSTDNGKTCAIKPPVDAKKWEEALKDDYVVLFRMHAYTNKLLGLEFNETLRDYSTYPNVNDLFKVADILISDYSASMADYSILERPILCFVYDYEEYRDERGLYVDYSKDMPSGILRTEDDVLDYIKKMDYKEECEKTKSMIKNKLIHLGGNATKMCLERLFEK
;
A
#
# COMPACT_ATOMS: atom_id res chain seq x y z
N MET A 1 -24.52 0.16 -25.41
CA MET A 1 -23.91 1.17 -26.31
C MET A 1 -22.86 1.94 -25.51
N ALA A 2 -21.64 1.46 -25.53
CA ALA A 2 -20.49 2.16 -24.93
C ALA A 2 -19.26 2.00 -25.85
N GLU A 3 -19.42 2.41 -27.11
CA GLU A 3 -18.32 2.76 -28.01
C GLU A 3 -18.01 4.25 -27.84
N GLN A 4 -17.48 4.65 -26.69
CA GLN A 4 -16.85 5.93 -26.58
C GLN A 4 -15.38 5.79 -26.97
N GLN A 5 -15.12 6.12 -28.24
CA GLN A 5 -13.87 6.63 -28.83
C GLN A 5 -12.60 6.41 -28.00
N MET A 6 -11.96 5.28 -28.25
CA MET A 6 -10.57 5.08 -27.85
C MET A 6 -9.69 5.99 -28.72
N HIS A 7 -9.40 7.19 -28.24
CA HIS A 7 -8.49 8.12 -28.92
C HIS A 7 -7.05 7.69 -28.65
N GLY A 8 -6.40 7.13 -29.66
CA GLY A 8 -4.97 6.89 -29.71
C GLY A 8 -4.57 5.42 -29.81
N PHE A 9 -3.47 5.17 -30.53
CA PHE A 9 -2.86 3.84 -30.71
C PHE A 9 -2.59 3.11 -29.39
N ARG A 10 -2.14 3.85 -28.35
CA ARG A 10 -1.82 3.31 -27.03
C ARG A 10 -3.04 2.71 -26.32
N ALA A 11 -4.18 3.40 -26.35
CA ALA A 11 -5.40 2.92 -25.72
C ALA A 11 -5.96 1.66 -26.42
N ARG A 12 -5.85 1.60 -27.76
CA ARG A 12 -6.22 0.40 -28.54
C ARG A 12 -5.31 -0.77 -28.23
N LEU A 13 -4.02 -0.54 -28.14
CA LEU A 13 -3.04 -1.58 -27.78
C LEU A 13 -3.31 -2.12 -26.37
N ASP A 14 -3.52 -1.25 -25.38
CA ASP A 14 -3.83 -1.63 -24.02
C ASP A 14 -5.13 -2.46 -23.93
N TYR A 15 -6.15 -2.09 -24.71
CA TYR A 15 -7.38 -2.86 -24.81
C TYR A 15 -7.16 -4.27 -25.37
N VAL A 16 -6.45 -4.39 -26.50
CA VAL A 16 -6.16 -5.69 -27.14
C VAL A 16 -5.30 -6.57 -26.23
N LEU A 17 -4.28 -5.99 -25.57
CA LEU A 17 -3.42 -6.72 -24.62
C LEU A 17 -4.20 -7.23 -23.40
N LYS A 18 -5.20 -6.49 -22.93
CA LYS A 18 -6.03 -6.91 -21.79
C LYS A 18 -7.03 -8.03 -22.17
N HIS A 19 -7.54 -8.02 -23.39
CA HIS A 19 -8.66 -8.90 -23.80
C HIS A 19 -8.26 -10.05 -24.70
N ASN A 20 -6.99 -10.12 -25.15
CA ASN A 20 -6.51 -11.21 -26.00
C ASN A 20 -5.26 -11.86 -25.42
N TYR A 21 -5.45 -13.01 -24.78
CA TYR A 21 -4.39 -13.75 -24.11
C TYR A 21 -3.21 -14.12 -25.03
N ALA A 22 -3.48 -14.56 -26.27
CA ALA A 22 -2.43 -14.96 -27.22
C ALA A 22 -1.59 -13.74 -27.64
N VAL A 23 -2.24 -12.61 -27.94
CA VAL A 23 -1.56 -11.35 -28.29
C VAL A 23 -0.75 -10.83 -27.11
N ASN A 24 -1.30 -10.87 -25.89
CA ASN A 24 -0.59 -10.48 -24.68
C ASN A 24 0.67 -11.33 -24.48
N ARG A 25 0.57 -12.64 -24.60
CA ARG A 25 1.69 -13.58 -24.44
C ARG A 25 2.78 -13.36 -25.49
N LEU A 26 2.40 -13.15 -26.76
CA LEU A 26 3.35 -12.85 -27.83
C LEU A 26 4.04 -11.51 -27.60
N PHE A 27 3.28 -10.46 -27.24
CA PHE A 27 3.83 -9.15 -26.90
C PHE A 27 4.81 -9.24 -25.73
N THR A 28 4.42 -9.90 -24.64
CA THR A 28 5.27 -10.06 -23.44
C THR A 28 6.57 -10.81 -23.79
N TRP A 29 6.49 -11.85 -24.59
CA TRP A 29 7.67 -12.61 -25.02
C TRP A 29 8.61 -11.77 -25.92
N THR A 30 8.06 -11.07 -26.92
CA THR A 30 8.84 -10.24 -27.86
C THR A 30 9.48 -9.06 -27.14
N ALA A 31 8.71 -8.32 -26.32
CA ALA A 31 9.20 -7.19 -25.57
C ALA A 31 10.28 -7.61 -24.54
N SER A 32 10.05 -8.72 -23.83
CA SER A 32 11.05 -9.27 -22.88
C SER A 32 12.35 -9.65 -23.58
N THR A 33 12.26 -10.27 -24.78
CA THR A 33 13.41 -10.67 -25.57
C THR A 33 14.19 -9.45 -26.07
N ALA A 34 13.49 -8.45 -26.60
CA ALA A 34 14.10 -7.18 -27.05
C ALA A 34 14.82 -6.46 -25.90
N LEU A 35 14.20 -6.40 -24.72
CA LEU A 35 14.84 -5.79 -23.53
C LEU A 35 16.06 -6.59 -23.06
N ARG A 36 16.02 -7.93 -23.09
CA ARG A 36 17.19 -8.76 -22.77
C ARG A 36 18.34 -8.53 -23.75
N MET A 37 18.06 -8.49 -25.04
CA MET A 37 19.07 -8.16 -26.06
C MET A 37 19.67 -6.76 -25.87
N TRP A 38 18.79 -5.77 -25.63
CA TRP A 38 19.26 -4.42 -25.30
C TRP A 38 20.13 -4.40 -24.05
N GLY A 39 19.76 -5.21 -23.04
CA GLY A 39 20.51 -5.37 -21.80
C GLY A 39 21.95 -5.86 -21.99
N TRP A 40 22.26 -6.61 -23.05
CA TRP A 40 23.64 -7.03 -23.35
C TRP A 40 24.59 -5.87 -23.65
N PHE A 41 24.05 -4.81 -24.24
CA PHE A 41 24.80 -3.60 -24.59
C PHE A 41 24.85 -2.55 -23.46
N ILE A 42 24.11 -2.73 -22.39
CA ILE A 42 24.11 -1.81 -21.26
C ILE A 42 24.88 -2.45 -20.09
N PRO A 43 26.08 -1.95 -19.74
CA PRO A 43 26.82 -2.45 -18.58
C PRO A 43 26.05 -2.17 -17.29
N THR A 44 26.06 -3.14 -16.37
CA THR A 44 25.47 -2.95 -15.03
C THR A 44 26.37 -2.05 -14.19
N ASP A 45 25.81 -0.97 -13.65
CA ASP A 45 26.50 -0.09 -12.68
C ASP A 45 26.35 -0.70 -11.27
N PRO A 46 27.44 -1.17 -10.64
CA PRO A 46 27.40 -1.87 -9.36
C PRO A 46 26.96 -1.00 -8.18
N LYS A 47 26.86 0.31 -8.39
CA LYS A 47 26.44 1.27 -7.36
C LYS A 47 25.09 1.93 -7.67
N MET A 48 24.37 1.50 -8.68
CA MET A 48 23.09 2.09 -9.03
C MET A 48 21.94 1.31 -8.41
N VAL A 49 21.03 2.06 -7.75
CA VAL A 49 19.79 1.58 -7.16
C VAL A 49 18.63 2.29 -7.84
N ILE A 50 17.66 1.54 -8.36
CA ILE A 50 16.40 2.11 -8.86
C ILE A 50 15.26 1.81 -7.89
N PHE A 51 14.49 2.85 -7.56
CA PHE A 51 13.33 2.80 -6.66
C PHE A 51 12.04 3.04 -7.44
N SER A 52 10.98 2.30 -7.07
CA SER A 52 9.62 2.52 -7.56
C SER A 52 8.61 2.28 -6.44
N GLY A 53 7.90 3.31 -6.01
CA GLY A 53 6.88 3.22 -4.98
C GLY A 53 5.51 2.78 -5.50
N HIS A 54 4.55 2.70 -4.60
CA HIS A 54 3.17 2.33 -4.91
C HIS A 54 2.56 3.35 -5.87
N THR A 55 1.87 2.86 -6.89
CA THR A 55 1.31 3.70 -7.99
C THR A 55 2.34 4.64 -8.65
N ARG A 56 3.64 4.26 -8.65
CA ARG A 56 4.75 5.05 -9.24
C ARG A 56 4.92 6.43 -8.60
N LYS A 57 4.64 6.54 -7.31
CA LYS A 57 4.81 7.75 -6.50
C LYS A 57 5.99 7.61 -5.56
N TYR A 58 6.44 8.73 -5.03
CA TYR A 58 7.44 8.77 -3.95
C TYR A 58 6.76 8.45 -2.62
N ASN A 59 6.60 7.16 -2.30
CA ASN A 59 5.87 6.70 -1.13
C ASN A 59 6.26 5.27 -0.72
N ASP A 60 5.56 4.77 0.28
CA ASP A 60 5.62 3.38 0.76
C ASP A 60 7.02 2.94 1.24
N SER A 61 7.26 1.65 1.33
CA SER A 61 8.52 1.07 1.79
C SER A 61 9.76 1.47 0.97
N PRO A 62 9.68 1.63 -0.37
CA PRO A 62 10.79 2.19 -1.14
C PRO A 62 11.23 3.58 -0.69
N ARG A 63 10.28 4.44 -0.27
CA ARG A 63 10.58 5.75 0.32
C ARG A 63 11.31 5.59 1.66
N ALA A 64 10.81 4.73 2.54
CA ALA A 64 11.45 4.50 3.85
C ALA A 64 12.89 3.98 3.70
N LEU A 65 13.13 3.04 2.79
CA LEU A 65 14.47 2.54 2.47
C LEU A 65 15.39 3.63 1.93
N TYR A 66 14.89 4.44 1.01
CA TYR A 66 15.65 5.54 0.42
C TYR A 66 16.00 6.63 1.44
N GLU A 67 15.03 7.07 2.26
CA GLU A 67 15.27 8.08 3.31
C GLU A 67 16.27 7.57 4.37
N TYR A 68 16.20 6.29 4.71
CA TYR A 68 17.20 5.67 5.58
C TYR A 68 18.61 5.69 4.95
N MET A 69 18.74 5.42 3.64
CA MET A 69 20.03 5.52 2.95
C MET A 69 20.57 6.95 2.97
N LEU A 70 19.73 7.96 2.82
CA LEU A 70 20.12 9.37 2.92
C LEU A 70 20.59 9.77 4.33
N ALA A 71 19.94 9.20 5.35
CA ALA A 71 20.30 9.45 6.75
C ALA A 71 21.60 8.76 7.19
N HIS A 72 22.12 7.80 6.39
CA HIS A 72 23.35 7.07 6.67
C HIS A 72 24.35 7.16 5.50
N PRO A 73 24.81 8.37 5.17
CA PRO A 73 25.70 8.59 4.02
C PRO A 73 27.06 7.90 4.16
N GLU A 74 27.54 7.66 5.37
CA GLU A 74 28.77 6.90 5.65
C GLU A 74 28.73 5.47 5.09
N LYS A 75 27.53 4.87 5.04
CA LYS A 75 27.32 3.50 4.54
C LYS A 75 26.82 3.48 3.09
N TYR A 76 25.97 4.42 2.73
CA TYR A 76 25.21 4.38 1.47
C TYR A 76 25.52 5.53 0.52
N GLY A 77 26.32 6.52 0.90
CA GLY A 77 26.57 7.73 0.10
C GLY A 77 27.26 7.50 -1.25
N LEU A 78 27.85 6.31 -1.46
CA LEU A 78 28.43 5.94 -2.75
C LEU A 78 27.39 5.41 -3.77
N TYR A 79 26.16 5.14 -3.34
CA TYR A 79 25.13 4.62 -4.24
C TYR A 79 24.43 5.74 -5.01
N LYS A 80 24.20 5.49 -6.30
CA LYS A 80 23.49 6.38 -7.22
C LYS A 80 22.03 5.98 -7.25
N CYS A 81 21.18 6.76 -6.59
CA CYS A 81 19.74 6.49 -6.53
C CYS A 81 19.01 7.08 -7.72
N VAL A 82 18.11 6.30 -8.30
CA VAL A 82 17.21 6.69 -9.38
C VAL A 82 15.77 6.41 -8.94
N TRP A 83 14.88 7.39 -9.07
CA TRP A 83 13.45 7.22 -8.80
C TRP A 83 12.63 7.11 -10.08
N ALA A 84 11.93 6.00 -10.23
CA ALA A 84 10.96 5.78 -11.30
C ALA A 84 9.57 6.25 -10.87
N LEU A 85 9.11 7.35 -11.46
CA LEU A 85 7.89 8.07 -11.08
C LEU A 85 6.93 8.19 -12.26
N GLU A 86 5.64 8.35 -11.99
CA GLU A 86 4.65 8.65 -13.02
C GLU A 86 4.81 10.08 -13.53
N ASP A 87 5.01 11.03 -12.63
CA ASP A 87 5.24 12.44 -12.92
C ASP A 87 6.51 12.95 -12.23
N PRO A 88 7.70 12.71 -12.84
CA PRO A 88 8.97 13.07 -12.22
C PRO A 88 9.22 14.58 -12.14
N ALA A 89 8.50 15.40 -12.91
CA ALA A 89 8.68 16.85 -12.93
C ALA A 89 8.04 17.53 -11.71
N ASN A 90 6.91 17.00 -11.23
CA ASN A 90 6.11 17.61 -10.17
C ASN A 90 6.25 16.90 -8.82
N VAL A 91 7.25 16.03 -8.67
CA VAL A 91 7.53 15.35 -7.40
C VAL A 91 8.87 15.80 -6.87
N ASP A 92 8.88 16.40 -5.68
CA ASP A 92 10.10 16.67 -4.94
C ASP A 92 10.55 15.40 -4.19
N VAL A 93 11.85 15.07 -4.35
CA VAL A 93 12.47 13.91 -3.70
C VAL A 93 13.72 14.41 -2.97
N PRO A 94 13.80 14.24 -1.64
CA PRO A 94 14.96 14.67 -0.86
C PRO A 94 16.29 14.16 -1.42
N GLY A 95 17.37 14.95 -1.31
CA GLY A 95 18.67 14.58 -1.86
C GLY A 95 18.79 14.70 -3.38
N ASN A 96 17.74 15.19 -4.06
CA ASN A 96 17.69 15.46 -5.49
C ASN A 96 18.24 14.32 -6.37
N PRO A 97 17.77 13.07 -6.22
CA PRO A 97 18.23 11.94 -7.03
C PRO A 97 17.78 12.10 -8.48
N MET A 98 18.38 11.31 -9.38
CA MET A 98 17.86 11.21 -10.73
C MET A 98 16.42 10.70 -10.73
N LYS A 99 15.55 11.38 -11.47
CA LYS A 99 14.14 11.00 -11.63
C LYS A 99 13.87 10.61 -13.08
N VAL A 100 13.17 9.50 -13.30
CA VAL A 100 12.80 9.01 -14.64
C VAL A 100 11.29 8.74 -14.70
N LYS A 101 10.70 9.03 -15.84
CA LYS A 101 9.27 8.70 -16.06
C LYS A 101 9.14 7.20 -16.28
N SER A 102 8.27 6.57 -15.49
CA SER A 102 7.96 5.13 -15.59
C SER A 102 7.45 4.75 -16.99
N ASP A 103 7.72 3.51 -17.41
CA ASP A 103 7.25 2.92 -18.67
C ASP A 103 7.74 3.67 -19.94
N THR A 104 8.89 4.34 -19.84
CA THR A 104 9.59 4.97 -20.99
C THR A 104 10.85 4.21 -21.35
N LEU A 105 11.44 4.46 -22.54
CA LEU A 105 12.74 3.90 -22.89
C LEU A 105 13.83 4.27 -21.88
N GLN A 106 13.77 5.47 -21.31
CA GLN A 106 14.69 5.91 -20.27
C GLN A 106 14.52 5.04 -19.00
N TYR A 107 13.29 4.76 -18.58
CA TYR A 107 13.02 3.84 -17.47
C TYR A 107 13.66 2.47 -17.70
N PHE A 108 13.41 1.83 -18.85
CA PHE A 108 13.99 0.53 -19.15
C PHE A 108 15.52 0.56 -19.26
N LYS A 109 16.10 1.66 -19.78
CA LYS A 109 17.56 1.85 -19.77
C LYS A 109 18.12 1.83 -18.36
N TYR A 110 17.47 2.55 -17.41
CA TYR A 110 17.97 2.61 -16.04
C TYR A 110 17.68 1.33 -15.26
N THR A 111 16.59 0.62 -15.49
CA THR A 111 16.38 -0.71 -14.91
C THR A 111 17.44 -1.70 -15.38
N LEU A 112 17.79 -1.70 -16.67
CA LEU A 112 18.85 -2.55 -17.23
C LEU A 112 20.25 -2.17 -16.74
N LYS A 113 20.48 -0.90 -16.35
CA LYS A 113 21.76 -0.40 -15.83
C LYS A 113 21.91 -0.63 -14.33
N ALA A 114 20.83 -0.59 -13.56
CA ALA A 114 20.88 -0.68 -12.11
C ALA A 114 21.19 -2.10 -11.64
N LYS A 115 22.14 -2.23 -10.71
CA LYS A 115 22.41 -3.50 -10.01
C LYS A 115 21.33 -3.81 -8.98
N TYR A 116 20.67 -2.83 -8.39
CA TYR A 116 19.71 -3.01 -7.33
C TYR A 116 18.36 -2.42 -7.72
N TRP A 117 17.32 -3.24 -7.60
CA TRP A 117 15.94 -2.85 -7.81
C TRP A 117 15.19 -2.89 -6.48
N VAL A 118 14.49 -1.82 -6.15
CA VAL A 118 13.70 -1.69 -4.93
C VAL A 118 12.29 -1.24 -5.28
N THR A 119 11.29 -2.03 -4.93
CA THR A 119 9.88 -1.69 -5.18
C THR A 119 8.95 -2.32 -4.15
N CYS A 120 7.72 -1.83 -4.12
CA CYS A 120 6.61 -2.45 -3.42
C CYS A 120 5.51 -2.98 -4.38
N VAL A 121 5.79 -2.98 -5.68
CA VAL A 121 4.87 -3.45 -6.74
C VAL A 121 5.61 -4.37 -7.74
N ASN A 122 5.86 -3.92 -8.97
CA ASN A 122 6.58 -4.69 -9.98
C ASN A 122 7.37 -3.76 -10.90
N ILE A 123 8.70 -3.86 -10.89
CA ILE A 123 9.58 -3.11 -11.80
C ILE A 123 9.55 -3.68 -13.21
N GLU A 124 9.47 -5.00 -13.36
CA GLU A 124 9.50 -5.65 -14.68
C GLU A 124 8.23 -5.39 -15.51
N ARG A 125 7.15 -4.90 -14.90
CA ARG A 125 5.88 -4.57 -15.60
C ARG A 125 5.30 -5.79 -16.35
N SER A 126 5.37 -6.97 -15.70
CA SER A 126 4.99 -8.28 -16.28
C SER A 126 5.89 -8.73 -17.45
N LEU A 127 7.00 -8.04 -17.71
CA LEU A 127 8.04 -8.48 -18.63
C LEU A 127 9.10 -9.27 -17.86
N HIS A 128 9.91 -10.06 -18.59
CA HIS A 128 10.95 -10.91 -17.99
C HIS A 128 12.31 -10.55 -18.58
N TYR A 129 12.93 -9.47 -18.04
CA TYR A 129 14.20 -8.97 -18.57
C TYR A 129 15.27 -8.70 -17.51
N LYS A 130 15.00 -9.05 -16.24
CA LYS A 130 15.97 -8.90 -15.16
C LYS A 130 17.29 -9.61 -15.50
N LYS A 131 18.41 -8.93 -15.33
CA LYS A 131 19.74 -9.52 -15.48
C LYS A 131 20.09 -10.39 -14.27
N SER A 132 20.90 -11.43 -14.47
CA SER A 132 21.40 -12.28 -13.38
C SER A 132 22.29 -11.50 -12.39
N SER A 133 22.95 -10.44 -12.85
CA SER A 133 23.74 -9.54 -12.01
C SER A 133 22.89 -8.58 -11.15
N CYS A 134 21.60 -8.44 -11.44
CA CYS A 134 20.69 -7.58 -10.71
C CYS A 134 20.14 -8.27 -9.47
N ARG A 135 20.07 -7.54 -8.34
CA ARG A 135 19.40 -7.95 -7.11
C ARG A 135 18.10 -7.19 -6.97
N TYR A 136 17.01 -7.91 -6.76
CA TYR A 136 15.65 -7.40 -6.76
C TYR A 136 14.99 -7.58 -5.40
N LEU A 137 14.74 -6.46 -4.70
CA LEU A 137 13.97 -6.40 -3.46
C LEU A 137 12.55 -5.94 -3.77
N ASN A 138 11.56 -6.73 -3.38
CA ASN A 138 10.16 -6.36 -3.37
C ASN A 138 9.62 -6.42 -1.95
N THR A 139 9.16 -5.29 -1.44
CA THR A 139 8.61 -5.21 -0.08
C THR A 139 7.13 -5.54 -0.02
N TRP A 140 6.45 -5.63 -1.17
CA TRP A 140 5.00 -5.58 -1.28
C TRP A 140 4.44 -4.30 -0.64
N HIS A 141 3.12 -4.19 -0.48
CA HIS A 141 2.48 -2.94 -0.04
C HIS A 141 1.32 -3.15 0.94
N GLY A 142 1.31 -4.24 1.68
CA GLY A 142 0.39 -4.47 2.80
C GLY A 142 -0.08 -5.90 2.94
N THR A 143 -0.46 -6.23 4.16
CA THR A 143 -0.99 -7.53 4.56
C THR A 143 -2.32 -7.81 3.85
N PRO A 144 -2.48 -8.92 3.13
CA PRO A 144 -3.69 -9.19 2.35
C PRO A 144 -4.83 -9.68 3.25
N PHE A 145 -5.91 -8.94 3.35
CA PHE A 145 -7.20 -9.39 3.88
C PHE A 145 -8.08 -10.01 2.79
N LYS A 146 -7.98 -9.50 1.58
CA LYS A 146 -8.66 -9.99 0.37
C LYS A 146 -7.75 -10.81 -0.50
N HIS A 147 -8.32 -11.68 -1.32
CA HIS A 147 -7.55 -12.48 -2.27
C HIS A 147 -6.69 -11.60 -3.19
N VAL A 148 -5.43 -11.98 -3.35
CA VAL A 148 -4.42 -11.27 -4.15
C VAL A 148 -3.75 -12.22 -5.15
N GLY A 149 -3.12 -11.64 -6.17
CA GLY A 149 -2.34 -12.42 -7.14
C GLY A 149 -3.17 -13.49 -7.83
N ASN A 150 -2.66 -14.73 -7.82
CA ASN A 150 -3.31 -15.88 -8.46
C ASN A 150 -4.50 -16.43 -7.65
N ASP A 151 -4.68 -16.02 -6.40
CA ASP A 151 -5.86 -16.38 -5.61
C ASP A 151 -7.06 -15.48 -5.93
N ALA A 152 -6.83 -14.30 -6.55
CA ALA A 152 -7.91 -13.46 -7.04
C ALA A 152 -8.56 -14.10 -8.27
N GLY A 153 -9.88 -14.21 -8.28
CA GLY A 153 -10.65 -14.98 -9.27
C GLY A 153 -10.23 -14.71 -10.72
N GLY A 154 -10.03 -15.80 -11.48
CA GLY A 154 -9.70 -15.77 -12.91
C GLY A 154 -8.26 -15.40 -13.27
N ARG A 155 -7.36 -15.19 -12.28
CA ARG A 155 -5.95 -14.87 -12.54
C ARG A 155 -5.02 -16.06 -12.32
N ASN A 156 -3.98 -16.14 -13.16
CA ASN A 156 -2.90 -17.14 -13.05
C ASN A 156 -1.55 -16.58 -13.53
N ASP A 157 -1.48 -15.29 -13.77
CA ASP A 157 -0.38 -14.57 -14.41
C ASP A 157 0.63 -13.96 -13.44
N PHE A 158 0.34 -13.95 -12.13
CA PHE A 158 1.27 -13.46 -11.14
C PHE A 158 2.44 -14.41 -10.94
N ASN A 159 3.64 -13.88 -11.12
CA ASN A 159 4.88 -14.61 -10.88
C ASN A 159 6.00 -13.69 -10.44
N PHE A 160 6.34 -13.73 -9.15
CA PHE A 160 7.49 -13.03 -8.59
C PHE A 160 8.71 -13.94 -8.38
N GLY A 161 8.82 -15.03 -9.12
CA GLY A 161 9.96 -15.95 -9.07
C GLY A 161 11.30 -15.30 -9.46
N SER A 162 11.30 -14.14 -10.14
CA SER A 162 12.50 -13.36 -10.45
C SER A 162 13.00 -12.50 -9.28
N VAL A 163 12.19 -12.30 -8.23
CA VAL A 163 12.53 -11.50 -7.05
C VAL A 163 13.56 -12.27 -6.21
N ASP A 164 14.61 -11.59 -5.77
CA ASP A 164 15.66 -12.20 -4.94
C ASP A 164 15.35 -12.04 -3.45
N TYR A 165 14.62 -10.97 -3.08
CA TYR A 165 14.26 -10.65 -1.69
C TYR A 165 12.81 -10.16 -1.65
N PHE A 166 11.96 -10.84 -0.88
CA PHE A 166 10.54 -10.50 -0.73
C PHE A 166 10.18 -10.42 0.76
N CYS A 167 9.70 -9.26 1.23
CA CYS A 167 9.36 -9.04 2.63
C CYS A 167 8.04 -9.70 3.02
N TYR A 168 7.99 -10.22 4.26
CA TYR A 168 6.76 -10.67 4.89
C TYR A 168 6.76 -10.33 6.39
N ALA A 169 5.59 -10.17 6.97
CA ALA A 169 5.40 -9.77 8.36
C ALA A 169 4.86 -10.88 9.27
N SER A 170 4.49 -12.04 8.71
CA SER A 170 3.96 -13.19 9.45
C SER A 170 3.96 -14.47 8.61
N ASP A 171 3.82 -15.63 9.26
CA ASP A 171 3.64 -16.89 8.55
C ASP A 171 2.36 -16.89 7.68
N TYR A 172 1.33 -16.18 8.12
CA TYR A 172 0.12 -15.94 7.33
C TYR A 172 0.43 -15.29 5.96
N GLU A 173 1.20 -14.21 5.95
CA GLU A 173 1.64 -13.56 4.71
C GLU A 173 2.55 -14.47 3.88
N LYS A 174 3.50 -15.14 4.54
CA LYS A 174 4.46 -16.04 3.89
C LYS A 174 3.75 -17.09 3.03
N GLU A 175 2.76 -17.78 3.59
CA GLU A 175 2.03 -18.81 2.87
C GLU A 175 1.18 -18.25 1.72
N ILE A 176 0.57 -17.08 1.89
CA ILE A 176 -0.16 -16.41 0.83
C ILE A 176 0.79 -16.01 -0.32
N TYR A 177 1.92 -15.38 -0.02
CA TYR A 177 2.84 -14.89 -1.05
C TYR A 177 3.51 -16.04 -1.83
N LYS A 178 3.83 -17.15 -1.18
CA LYS A 178 4.31 -18.36 -1.87
C LYS A 178 3.29 -18.88 -2.89
N ARG A 179 2.02 -18.97 -2.48
CA ARG A 179 0.94 -19.50 -3.34
C ARG A 179 0.47 -18.48 -4.37
N ALA A 180 0.06 -17.29 -3.90
CA ALA A 180 -0.60 -16.30 -4.74
C ALA A 180 0.35 -15.56 -5.69
N PHE A 181 1.63 -15.40 -5.31
CA PHE A 181 2.62 -14.68 -6.11
C PHE A 181 3.75 -15.57 -6.64
N LYS A 182 3.77 -16.86 -6.29
CA LYS A 182 4.84 -17.80 -6.66
C LYS A 182 6.23 -17.30 -6.22
N VAL A 183 6.31 -16.65 -5.05
CA VAL A 183 7.58 -16.24 -4.46
C VAL A 183 8.32 -17.49 -3.97
N ARG A 184 9.61 -17.57 -4.29
CA ARG A 184 10.47 -18.66 -3.85
C ARG A 184 10.76 -18.55 -2.36
N GLU A 185 10.82 -19.67 -1.65
CA GLU A 185 10.98 -19.66 -0.19
C GLU A 185 12.32 -19.04 0.23
N GLU A 186 13.39 -19.30 -0.50
CA GLU A 186 14.71 -18.70 -0.25
C GLU A 186 14.78 -17.20 -0.48
N ALA A 187 13.80 -16.62 -1.18
CA ALA A 187 13.69 -15.17 -1.37
C ALA A 187 12.96 -14.46 -0.23
N MET A 188 12.29 -15.20 0.66
CA MET A 188 11.47 -14.63 1.72
C MET A 188 12.32 -14.03 2.85
N ILE A 189 12.05 -12.76 3.23
CA ILE A 189 12.71 -12.05 4.34
C ILE A 189 11.69 -11.79 5.45
N PRO A 190 11.90 -12.31 6.68
CA PRO A 190 11.01 -12.09 7.82
C PRO A 190 11.21 -10.71 8.45
N SER A 191 11.05 -9.66 7.66
CA SER A 191 11.39 -8.29 8.07
C SER A 191 10.18 -7.47 8.54
N GLY A 192 8.98 -7.81 8.10
CA GLY A 192 7.88 -6.85 8.06
C GLY A 192 8.09 -5.81 6.97
N LEU A 193 7.31 -4.73 7.01
CA LEU A 193 7.33 -3.68 6.00
C LEU A 193 8.17 -2.49 6.47
N PRO A 194 9.19 -2.05 5.69
CA PRO A 194 10.04 -0.89 6.04
C PRO A 194 9.25 0.38 6.38
N ARG A 195 8.15 0.67 5.68
CA ARG A 195 7.32 1.85 5.96
C ARG A 195 6.72 1.83 7.37
N ASN A 196 6.58 0.67 7.99
CA ASN A 196 5.95 0.50 9.29
C ASN A 196 6.92 0.60 10.46
N ASP A 197 8.24 0.63 10.24
CA ASP A 197 9.24 0.71 11.32
C ASP A 197 8.99 1.90 12.27
N VAL A 198 8.47 3.00 11.75
CA VAL A 198 8.13 4.21 12.51
C VAL A 198 6.94 4.04 13.45
N LEU A 199 6.11 3.00 13.26
CA LEU A 199 4.96 2.69 14.12
C LEU A 199 5.35 1.91 15.38
N TYR A 200 6.50 1.24 15.37
CA TYR A 200 7.02 0.50 16.53
C TYR A 200 7.72 1.39 17.58
N LYS A 201 7.98 2.65 17.25
CA LYS A 201 8.80 3.56 18.07
C LYS A 201 8.12 4.91 18.32
N VAL A 202 6.78 4.92 18.35
CA VAL A 202 6.01 6.16 18.54
C VAL A 202 6.18 6.69 19.95
N THR A 203 6.53 7.98 20.08
CA THR A 203 6.65 8.66 21.37
C THR A 203 5.50 9.64 21.61
N PRO A 204 5.13 9.92 22.87
CA PRO A 204 4.12 10.94 23.17
C PRO A 204 4.47 12.33 22.62
N GLN A 205 5.76 12.68 22.60
CA GLN A 205 6.23 13.95 22.05
C GLN A 205 5.97 14.02 20.55
N GLU A 206 6.30 12.96 19.80
CA GLU A 206 6.06 12.89 18.37
C GLU A 206 4.56 13.01 18.04
N VAL A 207 3.69 12.36 18.83
CA VAL A 207 2.23 12.47 18.67
C VAL A 207 1.77 13.89 18.90
N ALA A 208 2.29 14.58 19.93
CA ALA A 208 1.95 15.98 20.22
C ALA A 208 2.39 16.93 19.09
N GLU A 209 3.60 16.73 18.54
CA GLU A 209 4.13 17.52 17.42
C GLU A 209 3.27 17.31 16.14
N ILE A 210 2.84 16.07 15.88
CA ILE A 210 1.98 15.76 14.73
C ILE A 210 0.59 16.38 14.95
N LYS A 211 -0.01 16.25 16.14
CA LYS A 211 -1.30 16.89 16.46
C LYS A 211 -1.22 18.41 16.26
N ALA A 212 -0.18 19.06 16.76
CA ALA A 212 0.03 20.50 16.59
C ALA A 212 0.15 20.90 15.12
N ARG A 213 0.95 20.17 14.33
CA ARG A 213 1.11 20.40 12.88
C ARG A 213 -0.19 20.23 12.09
N LEU A 214 -1.04 19.30 12.51
CA LEU A 214 -2.34 19.04 11.90
C LEU A 214 -3.47 19.91 12.46
N GLY A 215 -3.19 20.77 13.44
CA GLY A 215 -4.20 21.58 14.10
C GLY A 215 -5.25 20.76 14.87
N LEU A 216 -4.88 19.58 15.37
CA LEU A 216 -5.78 18.67 16.08
C LEU A 216 -5.86 19.03 17.57
N PRO A 217 -7.04 18.91 18.20
CA PRO A 217 -7.20 19.17 19.63
C PRO A 217 -6.44 18.13 20.47
N THR A 218 -6.08 18.54 21.68
CA THR A 218 -5.39 17.65 22.64
C THR A 218 -6.33 17.02 23.65
N ASP A 219 -7.50 17.60 23.83
CA ASP A 219 -8.56 17.21 24.77
C ASP A 219 -9.58 16.22 24.19
N LYS A 220 -9.56 15.99 22.87
CA LYS A 220 -10.44 15.03 22.20
C LYS A 220 -9.67 13.84 21.63
N LYS A 221 -10.33 12.70 21.59
CA LYS A 221 -9.82 11.50 20.89
C LYS A 221 -9.97 11.67 19.37
N ILE A 222 -9.10 11.02 18.64
CA ILE A 222 -9.06 11.09 17.18
C ILE A 222 -9.52 9.76 16.59
N ILE A 223 -10.51 9.81 15.73
CA ILE A 223 -10.96 8.68 14.91
C ILE A 223 -10.41 8.89 13.50
N LEU A 224 -9.77 7.87 12.93
CA LEU A 224 -9.41 7.84 11.50
C LEU A 224 -10.40 6.94 10.77
N TYR A 225 -11.19 7.51 9.86
CA TYR A 225 -12.04 6.75 8.94
C TYR A 225 -11.35 6.63 7.58
N ALA A 226 -10.94 5.40 7.24
CA ALA A 226 -10.15 5.09 6.05
C ALA A 226 -10.71 3.88 5.29
N PRO A 227 -11.86 4.02 4.59
CA PRO A 227 -12.48 2.93 3.85
C PRO A 227 -11.69 2.60 2.58
N THR A 228 -11.79 1.34 2.14
CA THR A 228 -11.27 0.89 0.85
C THR A 228 -12.07 1.52 -0.30
N TRP A 229 -11.35 1.93 -1.33
CA TRP A 229 -11.97 2.34 -2.59
C TRP A 229 -12.76 1.19 -3.22
N ARG A 230 -13.97 1.46 -3.68
CA ARG A 230 -14.77 0.52 -4.47
C ARG A 230 -14.54 0.79 -5.95
N ASP A 231 -14.00 -0.22 -6.64
CA ASP A 231 -13.86 -0.15 -8.09
C ASP A 231 -15.25 -0.07 -8.70
N SER A 232 -15.44 0.86 -9.61
CA SER A 232 -16.65 0.97 -10.39
C SER A 232 -16.61 0.06 -11.60
N THR A 233 -17.78 -0.31 -12.10
CA THR A 233 -17.93 -1.07 -13.34
C THR A 233 -17.50 -0.31 -14.60
N ASP A 234 -17.19 0.99 -14.47
CA ASP A 234 -16.85 1.93 -15.57
C ASP A 234 -15.40 2.41 -15.56
N ASN A 235 -14.43 1.56 -15.19
CA ASN A 235 -13.00 1.87 -15.12
C ASN A 235 -12.63 2.99 -14.13
N GLY A 236 -13.32 3.10 -13.01
CA GLY A 236 -12.97 4.03 -11.94
C GLY A 236 -13.56 5.43 -12.11
N LYS A 237 -14.53 5.61 -12.99
CA LYS A 237 -15.19 6.91 -13.20
C LYS A 237 -16.33 7.16 -12.22
N THR A 238 -16.98 6.11 -11.70
CA THR A 238 -18.00 6.21 -10.67
C THR A 238 -17.65 5.29 -9.52
N CYS A 239 -17.95 5.70 -8.28
CA CYS A 239 -17.91 4.81 -7.13
C CYS A 239 -19.18 3.96 -7.17
N ALA A 240 -19.06 2.64 -7.29
CA ALA A 240 -20.24 1.76 -7.42
C ALA A 240 -21.10 1.80 -6.14
N ILE A 241 -20.48 1.96 -4.97
CA ILE A 241 -21.17 1.94 -3.69
C ILE A 241 -20.73 3.15 -2.86
N LYS A 242 -21.70 3.98 -2.50
CA LYS A 242 -21.52 5.10 -1.58
C LYS A 242 -21.46 4.58 -0.15
N PRO A 243 -20.41 4.84 0.65
CA PRO A 243 -20.42 4.51 2.07
C PRO A 243 -21.64 5.14 2.75
N PRO A 244 -22.42 4.39 3.53
CA PRO A 244 -23.62 4.90 4.18
C PRO A 244 -23.25 5.71 5.43
N VAL A 245 -22.74 6.92 5.23
CA VAL A 245 -22.32 7.86 6.29
C VAL A 245 -23.13 9.13 6.16
N ASP A 246 -23.88 9.46 7.20
CA ASP A 246 -24.55 10.75 7.39
C ASP A 246 -23.67 11.65 8.26
N ALA A 247 -23.09 12.71 7.63
CA ALA A 247 -22.20 13.63 8.31
C ALA A 247 -22.82 14.30 9.53
N LYS A 248 -24.08 14.73 9.45
CA LYS A 248 -24.77 15.39 10.58
C LYS A 248 -24.94 14.45 11.76
N LYS A 249 -25.32 13.22 11.50
CA LYS A 249 -25.49 12.18 12.52
C LYS A 249 -24.16 11.84 13.20
N TRP A 250 -23.07 11.71 12.42
CA TRP A 250 -21.73 11.47 12.97
C TRP A 250 -21.26 12.66 13.79
N GLU A 251 -21.45 13.89 13.31
CA GLU A 251 -21.11 15.11 14.05
C GLU A 251 -21.85 15.18 15.38
N GLU A 252 -23.19 15.04 15.36
CA GLU A 252 -24.00 15.07 16.58
C GLU A 252 -23.61 14.01 17.60
N ALA A 253 -23.26 12.81 17.13
CA ALA A 253 -22.89 11.69 17.99
C ALA A 253 -21.49 11.78 18.58
N LEU A 254 -20.55 12.47 17.92
CA LEU A 254 -19.11 12.41 18.23
C LEU A 254 -18.48 13.74 18.62
N LYS A 255 -19.12 14.90 18.37
CA LYS A 255 -18.55 16.23 18.51
C LYS A 255 -18.00 16.56 19.91
N ASP A 256 -18.54 15.96 20.96
CA ASP A 256 -18.12 16.30 22.32
C ASP A 256 -16.79 15.64 22.70
N ASP A 257 -16.57 14.38 22.27
CA ASP A 257 -15.43 13.57 22.70
C ASP A 257 -14.41 13.29 21.58
N TYR A 258 -14.79 13.47 20.30
CA TYR A 258 -14.00 13.01 19.17
C TYR A 258 -13.83 14.07 18.07
N VAL A 259 -12.74 13.92 17.29
CA VAL A 259 -12.58 14.48 15.94
C VAL A 259 -12.37 13.33 14.98
N VAL A 260 -13.08 13.33 13.84
CA VAL A 260 -13.01 12.30 12.82
C VAL A 260 -12.21 12.81 11.63
N LEU A 261 -11.13 12.11 11.31
CA LEU A 261 -10.29 12.35 10.12
C LEU A 261 -10.76 11.42 9.00
N PHE A 262 -11.30 12.00 7.95
CA PHE A 262 -11.69 11.26 6.75
C PHE A 262 -10.51 11.12 5.81
N ARG A 263 -10.11 9.89 5.51
CA ARG A 263 -9.10 9.58 4.51
C ARG A 263 -9.67 8.67 3.45
N MET A 264 -10.40 9.25 2.54
CA MET A 264 -11.07 8.56 1.44
C MET A 264 -10.44 8.96 0.10
N HIS A 265 -10.82 8.30 -0.98
CA HIS A 265 -10.48 8.82 -2.30
C HIS A 265 -11.19 10.17 -2.52
N ALA A 266 -10.48 11.18 -3.07
CA ALA A 266 -11.00 12.53 -3.24
C ALA A 266 -12.36 12.60 -3.98
N TYR A 267 -12.59 11.64 -4.89
CA TYR A 267 -13.86 11.51 -5.60
C TYR A 267 -15.02 11.06 -4.68
N THR A 268 -14.73 10.19 -3.70
CA THR A 268 -15.73 9.72 -2.73
C THR A 268 -16.23 10.85 -1.84
N ASN A 269 -15.34 11.73 -1.37
CA ASN A 269 -15.71 12.91 -0.58
C ASN A 269 -16.71 13.80 -1.33
N LYS A 270 -16.46 14.02 -2.62
CA LYS A 270 -17.35 14.83 -3.46
C LYS A 270 -18.73 14.18 -3.68
N LEU A 271 -18.75 12.86 -3.84
CA LEU A 271 -20.00 12.09 -3.99
C LEU A 271 -20.85 12.05 -2.72
N LEU A 272 -20.21 12.04 -1.56
CA LEU A 272 -20.89 12.02 -0.27
C LEU A 272 -21.56 13.36 0.05
N GLY A 273 -21.11 14.47 -0.58
CA GLY A 273 -21.60 15.79 -0.24
C GLY A 273 -21.28 16.16 1.22
N LEU A 274 -20.16 15.62 1.76
CA LEU A 274 -19.75 15.89 3.13
C LEU A 274 -19.32 17.34 3.29
N GLU A 275 -19.94 18.03 4.25
CA GLU A 275 -19.48 19.32 4.73
C GLU A 275 -18.49 19.07 5.88
N PHE A 276 -17.23 19.43 5.65
CA PHE A 276 -16.18 19.31 6.67
C PHE A 276 -16.18 20.52 7.60
N ASN A 277 -15.90 20.28 8.88
CA ASN A 277 -15.92 21.27 9.94
C ASN A 277 -14.85 20.94 11.01
N GLU A 278 -14.97 21.48 12.21
CA GLU A 278 -14.02 21.21 13.29
C GLU A 278 -14.05 19.77 13.81
N THR A 279 -15.20 19.09 13.72
CA THR A 279 -15.39 17.71 14.17
C THR A 279 -15.06 16.70 13.05
N LEU A 280 -15.51 16.97 11.82
CA LEU A 280 -15.30 16.11 10.65
C LEU A 280 -14.30 16.77 9.72
N ARG A 281 -13.10 16.21 9.55
CA ARG A 281 -11.99 16.84 8.81
C ARG A 281 -11.53 15.98 7.63
N ASP A 282 -11.24 16.63 6.49
CA ASP A 282 -10.73 15.94 5.29
C ASP A 282 -9.19 15.86 5.29
N TYR A 283 -8.67 14.64 5.33
CA TYR A 283 -7.25 14.32 5.20
C TYR A 283 -6.98 13.38 4.01
N SER A 284 -7.86 13.33 3.03
CA SER A 284 -7.77 12.43 1.87
C SER A 284 -6.50 12.66 1.04
N THR A 285 -6.02 13.89 0.97
CA THR A 285 -4.81 14.26 0.23
C THR A 285 -3.54 14.30 1.10
N TYR A 286 -3.65 14.06 2.40
CA TYR A 286 -2.49 14.10 3.28
C TYR A 286 -1.49 12.99 2.92
N PRO A 287 -0.20 13.31 2.65
CA PRO A 287 0.71 12.40 1.99
C PRO A 287 1.19 11.24 2.89
N ASN A 288 1.27 11.46 4.21
CA ASN A 288 1.85 10.48 5.14
C ASN A 288 0.79 9.82 6.03
N VAL A 289 0.33 8.64 5.65
CA VAL A 289 -0.68 7.91 6.42
C VAL A 289 -0.20 7.54 7.83
N ASN A 290 1.10 7.31 8.02
CA ASN A 290 1.63 6.96 9.34
C ASN A 290 1.49 8.08 10.37
N ASP A 291 1.52 9.36 9.95
CA ASP A 291 1.23 10.47 10.84
C ASP A 291 -0.21 10.41 11.34
N LEU A 292 -1.15 10.07 10.45
CA LEU A 292 -2.57 9.92 10.83
C LEU A 292 -2.76 8.70 11.75
N PHE A 293 -2.07 7.59 11.49
CA PHE A 293 -2.10 6.43 12.39
C PHE A 293 -1.57 6.77 13.79
N LYS A 294 -0.45 7.51 13.88
CA LYS A 294 0.16 7.87 15.16
C LYS A 294 -0.77 8.71 16.04
N VAL A 295 -1.56 9.61 15.45
CA VAL A 295 -2.47 10.49 16.19
C VAL A 295 -3.86 9.88 16.40
N ALA A 296 -4.28 8.91 15.60
CA ALA A 296 -5.58 8.27 15.74
C ALA A 296 -5.63 7.36 16.98
N ASP A 297 -6.68 7.52 17.77
CA ASP A 297 -7.01 6.64 18.89
C ASP A 297 -7.84 5.43 18.46
N ILE A 298 -8.62 5.57 17.37
CA ILE A 298 -9.46 4.52 16.80
C ILE A 298 -9.32 4.56 15.27
N LEU A 299 -9.20 3.38 14.64
CA LEU A 299 -9.32 3.24 13.18
C LEU A 299 -10.68 2.63 12.85
N ILE A 300 -11.42 3.27 11.95
CA ILE A 300 -12.58 2.68 11.29
C ILE A 300 -12.18 2.39 9.84
N SER A 301 -12.26 1.14 9.43
CA SER A 301 -11.94 0.72 8.07
C SER A 301 -12.77 -0.49 7.67
N ASP A 302 -12.48 -1.08 6.51
CA ASP A 302 -13.21 -2.22 5.99
C ASP A 302 -12.27 -3.35 5.52
N TYR A 303 -11.89 -3.45 4.24
CA TYR A 303 -11.06 -4.52 3.68
C TYR A 303 -9.62 -4.09 3.40
N SER A 304 -9.16 -3.06 4.08
CA SER A 304 -7.87 -2.42 3.83
C SER A 304 -6.73 -3.07 4.61
N ALA A 305 -5.59 -3.25 3.94
CA ALA A 305 -4.32 -3.61 4.60
C ALA A 305 -3.88 -2.60 5.68
N SER A 306 -4.42 -1.39 5.69
CA SER A 306 -4.14 -0.37 6.71
C SER A 306 -4.54 -0.81 8.11
N MET A 307 -5.50 -1.73 8.26
CA MET A 307 -5.86 -2.31 9.56
C MET A 307 -4.70 -3.11 10.16
N ALA A 308 -3.97 -3.88 9.33
CA ALA A 308 -2.79 -4.58 9.80
C ALA A 308 -1.68 -3.59 10.19
N ASP A 309 -1.39 -2.59 9.35
CA ASP A 309 -0.39 -1.58 9.67
C ASP A 309 -0.73 -0.83 10.98
N TYR A 310 -1.99 -0.40 11.15
CA TYR A 310 -2.45 0.30 12.34
C TYR A 310 -2.42 -0.58 13.60
N SER A 311 -2.63 -1.89 13.46
CA SER A 311 -2.62 -2.84 14.60
C SER A 311 -1.27 -2.89 15.34
N ILE A 312 -0.18 -2.44 14.71
CA ILE A 312 1.14 -2.28 15.35
C ILE A 312 1.05 -1.37 16.58
N LEU A 313 0.15 -0.38 16.55
CA LEU A 313 -0.10 0.54 17.65
C LEU A 313 -0.96 -0.05 18.77
N GLU A 314 -1.51 -1.25 18.60
CA GLU A 314 -2.37 -1.95 19.55
C GLU A 314 -3.59 -1.10 20.01
N ARG A 315 -4.17 -0.31 19.10
CA ARG A 315 -5.33 0.55 19.33
C ARG A 315 -6.58 -0.01 18.66
N PRO A 316 -7.79 0.37 19.09
CA PRO A 316 -9.05 -0.16 18.56
C PRO A 316 -9.20 -0.05 17.04
N ILE A 317 -9.68 -1.12 16.41
CA ILE A 317 -10.02 -1.20 14.99
C ILE A 317 -11.47 -1.64 14.85
N LEU A 318 -12.28 -0.80 14.21
CA LEU A 318 -13.67 -1.07 13.91
C LEU A 318 -13.86 -1.39 12.44
N CYS A 319 -14.52 -2.51 12.14
CA CYS A 319 -14.72 -3.01 10.78
C CYS A 319 -16.11 -2.60 10.28
N PHE A 320 -16.18 -1.43 9.60
CA PHE A 320 -17.42 -0.94 8.99
C PHE A 320 -17.57 -1.54 7.59
N VAL A 321 -18.20 -2.70 7.51
CA VAL A 321 -18.27 -3.55 6.31
C VAL A 321 -19.72 -3.70 5.85
N TYR A 322 -20.33 -2.59 5.43
CA TYR A 322 -21.72 -2.46 5.03
C TYR A 322 -22.14 -3.30 3.81
N ASP A 323 -21.16 -3.75 3.03
CA ASP A 323 -21.31 -4.57 1.81
C ASP A 323 -20.60 -5.93 1.94
N TYR A 324 -20.54 -6.49 3.16
CA TYR A 324 -19.67 -7.63 3.49
C TYR A 324 -19.90 -8.85 2.60
N GLU A 325 -21.17 -9.27 2.44
CA GLU A 325 -21.51 -10.47 1.67
C GLU A 325 -21.13 -10.29 0.19
N GLU A 326 -21.47 -9.16 -0.41
CA GLU A 326 -21.16 -8.84 -1.80
C GLU A 326 -19.64 -8.78 -2.03
N TYR A 327 -18.92 -8.06 -1.18
CA TYR A 327 -17.47 -7.91 -1.29
C TYR A 327 -16.74 -9.24 -1.12
N ARG A 328 -17.16 -10.07 -0.15
CA ARG A 328 -16.60 -11.41 0.08
C ARG A 328 -16.81 -12.30 -1.15
N ASP A 329 -17.99 -12.30 -1.73
CA ASP A 329 -18.35 -13.20 -2.84
C ASP A 329 -17.67 -12.76 -4.16
N GLU A 330 -17.51 -11.46 -4.38
CA GLU A 330 -16.84 -10.95 -5.59
C GLU A 330 -15.30 -10.99 -5.51
N ARG A 331 -14.71 -10.63 -4.37
CA ARG A 331 -13.27 -10.47 -4.23
C ARG A 331 -12.57 -11.63 -3.55
N GLY A 332 -13.30 -12.38 -2.73
CA GLY A 332 -12.74 -13.37 -1.83
C GLY A 332 -11.97 -12.75 -0.67
N LEU A 333 -12.10 -13.34 0.49
CA LEU A 333 -11.42 -12.90 1.72
C LEU A 333 -10.61 -14.05 2.31
N TYR A 334 -9.43 -13.75 2.84
CA TYR A 334 -8.59 -14.70 3.57
C TYR A 334 -8.97 -14.82 5.05
N VAL A 335 -9.70 -13.84 5.58
CA VAL A 335 -10.10 -13.76 7.00
C VAL A 335 -11.62 -13.77 7.13
N ASP A 336 -12.13 -14.42 8.17
CA ASP A 336 -13.54 -14.38 8.54
C ASP A 336 -13.75 -13.21 9.50
N TYR A 337 -14.39 -12.15 9.02
CA TYR A 337 -14.58 -10.92 9.81
C TYR A 337 -15.37 -11.14 11.08
N SER A 338 -16.28 -12.13 11.10
CA SER A 338 -17.08 -12.43 12.32
C SER A 338 -16.25 -13.07 13.44
N LYS A 339 -15.10 -13.70 13.09
CA LYS A 339 -14.28 -14.46 14.04
C LYS A 339 -12.89 -13.88 14.24
N ASP A 340 -12.31 -13.29 13.17
CA ASP A 340 -10.91 -12.93 13.14
C ASP A 340 -10.68 -11.44 13.36
N MET A 341 -11.74 -10.60 13.32
CA MET A 341 -11.63 -9.14 13.46
C MET A 341 -12.15 -8.65 14.81
N PRO A 342 -11.49 -7.63 15.41
CA PRO A 342 -11.77 -7.19 16.79
C PRO A 342 -13.21 -6.79 17.05
N SER A 343 -13.81 -5.96 16.19
CA SER A 343 -15.20 -5.51 16.32
C SER A 343 -16.22 -6.47 15.72
N GLY A 344 -15.74 -7.52 15.01
CA GLY A 344 -16.62 -8.29 14.13
C GLY A 344 -17.15 -7.46 12.95
N ILE A 345 -18.36 -7.74 12.53
CA ILE A 345 -19.01 -7.12 11.36
C ILE A 345 -19.95 -6.00 11.83
N LEU A 346 -19.62 -4.74 11.52
CA LEU A 346 -20.51 -3.58 11.69
C LEU A 346 -21.06 -3.21 10.31
N ARG A 347 -22.40 -3.30 10.13
CA ARG A 347 -23.04 -3.12 8.82
C ARG A 347 -23.62 -1.73 8.59
N THR A 348 -24.02 -1.08 9.66
CA THR A 348 -24.66 0.23 9.58
C THR A 348 -23.82 1.28 10.33
N GLU A 349 -24.03 2.55 10.01
CA GLU A 349 -23.43 3.63 10.79
C GLU A 349 -23.91 3.63 12.23
N ASP A 350 -25.15 3.20 12.50
CA ASP A 350 -25.67 3.04 13.86
C ASP A 350 -24.89 1.99 14.64
N ASP A 351 -24.56 0.84 14.02
CA ASP A 351 -23.71 -0.18 14.64
C ASP A 351 -22.36 0.40 15.03
N VAL A 352 -21.74 1.24 14.17
CA VAL A 352 -20.44 1.87 14.43
C VAL A 352 -20.54 2.87 15.58
N LEU A 353 -21.52 3.79 15.53
CA LEU A 353 -21.69 4.82 16.55
C LEU A 353 -22.05 4.21 17.92
N ASP A 354 -22.90 3.21 17.92
CA ASP A 354 -23.28 2.46 19.12
C ASP A 354 -22.08 1.68 19.70
N TYR A 355 -21.27 1.08 18.83
CA TYR A 355 -20.06 0.37 19.26
C TYR A 355 -19.07 1.33 19.94
N ILE A 356 -18.80 2.51 19.35
CA ILE A 356 -17.93 3.54 19.93
C ILE A 356 -18.40 3.95 21.32
N LYS A 357 -19.71 4.12 21.52
CA LYS A 357 -20.30 4.53 22.81
C LYS A 357 -20.18 3.47 23.89
N LYS A 358 -20.22 2.18 23.51
CA LYS A 358 -20.33 1.04 24.46
C LYS A 358 -19.04 0.30 24.69
N MET A 359 -18.04 0.44 23.79
CA MET A 359 -16.79 -0.35 23.86
C MET A 359 -15.97 -0.01 25.08
N ASP A 360 -15.35 -1.02 25.68
CA ASP A 360 -14.22 -0.82 26.56
C ASP A 360 -12.94 -0.66 25.72
N TYR A 361 -12.34 0.53 25.81
CA TYR A 361 -11.17 0.87 24.99
C TYR A 361 -9.99 -0.09 25.22
N LYS A 362 -9.75 -0.53 26.47
CA LYS A 362 -8.64 -1.42 26.79
C LYS A 362 -8.90 -2.83 26.26
N GLU A 363 -10.12 -3.30 26.37
CA GLU A 363 -10.51 -4.61 25.80
C GLU A 363 -10.32 -4.61 24.29
N GLU A 364 -10.70 -3.54 23.60
CA GLU A 364 -10.50 -3.42 22.15
C GLU A 364 -9.01 -3.35 21.75
N CYS A 365 -8.16 -2.73 22.55
CA CYS A 365 -6.72 -2.78 22.37
C CYS A 365 -6.18 -4.23 22.44
N GLU A 366 -6.60 -5.01 23.42
CA GLU A 366 -6.19 -6.41 23.56
C GLU A 366 -6.74 -7.30 22.43
N LYS A 367 -7.96 -7.04 21.95
CA LYS A 367 -8.52 -7.71 20.74
C LYS A 367 -7.66 -7.39 19.51
N THR A 368 -7.33 -6.12 19.25
CA THR A 368 -6.48 -5.74 18.12
C THR A 368 -5.11 -6.41 18.20
N LYS A 369 -4.49 -6.44 19.37
CA LYS A 369 -3.21 -7.10 19.61
C LYS A 369 -3.28 -8.59 19.32
N SER A 370 -4.25 -9.29 19.92
CA SER A 370 -4.35 -10.74 19.84
C SER A 370 -4.85 -11.24 18.49
N MET A 371 -5.83 -10.56 17.89
CA MET A 371 -6.50 -11.03 16.68
C MET A 371 -5.79 -10.58 15.40
N ILE A 372 -5.20 -9.38 15.36
CA ILE A 372 -4.54 -8.85 14.16
C ILE A 372 -3.03 -8.84 14.31
N LYS A 373 -2.49 -8.05 15.24
CA LYS A 373 -1.03 -7.85 15.34
C LYS A 373 -0.28 -9.15 15.50
N ASN A 374 -0.63 -9.98 16.47
CA ASN A 374 0.10 -11.21 16.76
C ASN A 374 -0.08 -12.31 15.72
N LYS A 375 -1.17 -12.27 14.92
CA LYS A 375 -1.43 -13.27 13.89
C LYS A 375 -0.96 -12.84 12.50
N LEU A 376 -1.19 -11.57 12.15
CA LEU A 376 -1.05 -11.10 10.76
C LEU A 376 0.19 -10.26 10.52
N ILE A 377 0.78 -9.61 11.56
CA ILE A 377 1.88 -8.65 11.39
C ILE A 377 2.86 -8.63 12.58
N HIS A 378 3.24 -9.78 13.10
CA HIS A 378 4.07 -9.86 14.31
C HIS A 378 5.57 -9.58 14.08
N LEU A 379 6.05 -9.52 12.83
CA LEU A 379 7.44 -9.18 12.48
C LEU A 379 7.54 -7.72 12.06
N GLY A 380 8.59 -7.01 12.49
CA GLY A 380 8.83 -5.63 12.08
C GLY A 380 9.69 -4.82 13.05
N GLY A 381 9.71 -3.49 12.85
CA GLY A 381 10.42 -2.54 13.70
C GLY A 381 11.90 -2.31 13.36
N ASN A 382 12.48 -3.15 12.50
CA ASN A 382 13.83 -3.01 11.94
C ASN A 382 13.88 -3.45 10.46
N ALA A 383 12.73 -3.46 9.79
CA ALA A 383 12.60 -3.95 8.43
C ALA A 383 13.50 -3.20 7.44
N THR A 384 13.58 -1.88 7.58
CA THR A 384 14.43 -1.02 6.73
C THR A 384 15.88 -1.46 6.77
N LYS A 385 16.45 -1.62 7.97
CA LYS A 385 17.83 -2.05 8.14
C LYS A 385 18.07 -3.45 7.59
N MET A 386 17.20 -4.42 7.94
CA MET A 386 17.31 -5.80 7.45
C MET A 386 17.26 -5.88 5.93
N CYS A 387 16.32 -5.18 5.30
CA CYS A 387 16.19 -5.18 3.84
C CYS A 387 17.43 -4.62 3.14
N LEU A 388 17.98 -3.50 3.64
CA LEU A 388 19.18 -2.89 3.05
C LEU A 388 20.43 -3.76 3.27
N GLU A 389 20.59 -4.36 4.44
CA GLU A 389 21.68 -5.29 4.70
C GLU A 389 21.62 -6.47 3.75
N ARG A 390 20.46 -7.13 3.62
CA ARG A 390 20.28 -8.24 2.68
C ARG A 390 20.50 -7.85 1.23
N LEU A 391 20.03 -6.67 0.82
CA LEU A 391 20.15 -6.19 -0.56
C LEU A 391 21.62 -5.94 -0.94
N PHE A 392 22.42 -5.35 -0.02
CA PHE A 392 23.79 -4.92 -0.25
C PHE A 392 24.87 -5.89 0.26
N GLU A 393 24.51 -6.95 0.99
CA GLU A 393 25.45 -8.02 1.36
C GLU A 393 26.13 -8.59 0.09
N LYS A 394 27.44 -8.90 0.21
CA LYS A 394 28.24 -9.43 -0.90
C LYS A 394 27.92 -10.89 -1.23
#